data_c731ac7dd8da066fc6cf935ea049258d
#
_entry.id   c731ac7dd8da066fc6cf935ea049258d
#
_cell.length_a   1.000
_cell.length_b   1.000
_cell.length_c   1.000
_cell.angle_alpha   90.00
_cell.angle_beta   90.00
_cell.angle_gamma   90.00
#
_symmetry.space_group_name_H-M   'P 1'
#
loop_
_entity.id
_entity.type
_entity.pdbx_description
1 polymer ?
#
loop_
_entity_poly.entity_id
_entity_poly.type
_entity_poly.pdbx_seq_one_letter_code
_entity_poly.pdbx_strand_id
1 'polypeptide(L)'
;PLEKDNYYQPFEAYNKERQQRGRWQVHPDSIAILKQGVHRILQMSNVLGTIPGERPDEYVIVGAHFDHLGVDETLANDRIYNGADDNASGVSAVLQIARAFLATGQKPLRTVIFAFWDGEEKGLLGSKYFVQSCPFISQVKGYLNFDMIGRNNKPEQPQHVVYFYTAAHPVFGDWLKQDIARYSLRLQPDYRAWEIG
;
A
#
# COMPACT_ATOMS: atom_id res chain seq x y z
N PRO A 1 -3.68 -11.91 14.87
CA PRO A 1 -2.80 -11.01 15.59
C PRO A 1 -1.45 -10.99 14.90
N LEU A 2 -0.89 -9.80 14.71
CA LEU A 2 0.51 -9.68 14.30
C LEU A 2 1.31 -10.14 15.51
N GLU A 3 1.87 -11.33 15.46
CA GLU A 3 2.76 -11.84 16.50
C GLU A 3 4.01 -10.98 16.53
N LYS A 4 4.59 -10.77 17.72
CA LYS A 4 5.66 -9.80 17.97
C LYS A 4 6.89 -9.97 17.07
N ASP A 5 7.07 -11.15 16.48
CA ASP A 5 8.24 -11.52 15.67
C ASP A 5 7.88 -11.95 14.24
N ASN A 6 6.62 -11.80 13.82
CA ASN A 6 6.20 -12.18 12.48
C ASN A 6 5.82 -10.94 11.66
N TYR A 7 6.76 -10.46 10.86
CA TYR A 7 6.57 -9.33 9.95
C TYR A 7 5.91 -9.70 8.63
N TYR A 8 5.66 -10.99 8.41
CA TYR A 8 5.13 -11.50 7.16
C TYR A 8 3.68 -11.95 7.34
N GLN A 9 2.83 -11.54 6.40
CA GLN A 9 1.47 -12.03 6.27
C GLN A 9 1.39 -12.84 4.96
N PRO A 10 1.69 -14.15 4.98
CA PRO A 10 1.61 -14.98 3.79
C PRO A 10 0.16 -15.17 3.35
N PHE A 11 -0.05 -15.22 2.04
CA PHE A 11 -1.35 -15.50 1.44
C PHE A 11 -1.20 -16.14 0.07
N GLU A 12 -2.29 -16.69 -0.44
CA GLU A 12 -2.35 -17.27 -1.77
C GLU A 12 -3.29 -16.48 -2.66
N ALA A 13 -2.81 -16.16 -3.86
CA ALA A 13 -3.65 -15.65 -4.93
C ALA A 13 -3.91 -16.75 -5.94
N TYR A 14 -5.12 -16.84 -6.44
CA TYR A 14 -5.54 -17.88 -7.38
C TYR A 14 -6.20 -17.29 -8.62
N ASN A 15 -6.09 -18.04 -9.72
CA ASN A 15 -6.72 -17.70 -10.99
C ASN A 15 -7.41 -18.93 -11.55
N LYS A 16 -8.68 -18.81 -11.92
CA LYS A 16 -9.51 -19.87 -12.52
C LYS A 16 -9.43 -19.91 -14.05
N GLU A 17 -8.82 -18.91 -14.67
CA GLU A 17 -8.72 -18.80 -16.11
C GLU A 17 -7.43 -19.40 -16.63
N ARG A 18 -7.50 -20.13 -17.75
CA ARG A 18 -6.33 -20.72 -18.41
C ARG A 18 -5.44 -19.69 -19.11
N GLN A 19 -5.99 -18.55 -19.49
CA GLN A 19 -5.27 -17.48 -20.19
C GLN A 19 -4.46 -16.62 -19.24
N GLN A 20 -3.31 -16.10 -19.69
CA GLN A 20 -2.39 -15.27 -18.88
C GLN A 20 -3.02 -14.00 -18.32
N ARG A 21 -4.08 -13.48 -18.93
CA ARG A 21 -4.78 -12.25 -18.52
C ARG A 21 -5.97 -12.50 -17.58
N GLY A 22 -6.07 -13.69 -17.02
CA GLY A 22 -7.14 -14.00 -16.08
C GLY A 22 -7.06 -13.17 -14.81
N ARG A 23 -8.21 -12.84 -14.24
CA ARG A 23 -8.32 -12.04 -13.03
C ARG A 23 -7.84 -12.84 -11.82
N TRP A 24 -6.83 -12.34 -11.14
CA TRP A 24 -6.37 -12.89 -9.88
C TRP A 24 -7.34 -12.55 -8.75
N GLN A 25 -7.48 -13.47 -7.81
CA GLN A 25 -8.37 -13.34 -6.67
C GLN A 25 -7.64 -13.80 -5.41
N VAL A 26 -8.04 -13.27 -4.26
CA VAL A 26 -7.58 -13.69 -2.94
C VAL A 26 -8.78 -13.99 -2.06
N HIS A 27 -8.61 -14.94 -1.16
CA HIS A 27 -9.63 -15.26 -0.15
C HIS A 27 -8.93 -15.81 1.10
N PRO A 28 -9.40 -15.46 2.32
CA PRO A 28 -8.83 -15.98 3.56
C PRO A 28 -8.90 -17.50 3.68
N ASP A 29 -9.95 -18.12 3.11
CA ASP A 29 -10.18 -19.56 3.12
C ASP A 29 -9.75 -20.24 1.82
N SER A 30 -8.56 -19.94 1.33
CA SER A 30 -8.03 -20.40 0.03
C SER A 30 -8.11 -21.91 -0.18
N ILE A 31 -7.96 -22.72 0.87
CA ILE A 31 -8.01 -24.19 0.82
C ILE A 31 -9.38 -24.72 0.29
N ALA A 32 -10.48 -24.06 0.67
CA ALA A 32 -11.82 -24.46 0.22
C ALA A 32 -12.01 -24.15 -1.28
N ILE A 33 -11.35 -23.12 -1.80
CA ILE A 33 -11.43 -22.66 -3.18
C ILE A 33 -10.54 -23.48 -4.10
N LEU A 34 -9.40 -23.95 -3.60
CA LEU A 34 -8.46 -24.81 -4.35
C LEU A 34 -9.10 -26.07 -4.90
N LYS A 35 -10.13 -26.59 -4.24
CA LYS A 35 -10.87 -27.78 -4.67
C LYS A 35 -11.82 -27.54 -5.85
N GLN A 36 -11.99 -26.30 -6.33
CA GLN A 36 -13.00 -25.91 -7.31
C GLN A 36 -12.43 -25.45 -8.67
N GLY A 37 -11.40 -26.12 -9.18
CA GLY A 37 -10.92 -25.87 -10.55
C GLY A 37 -10.02 -24.66 -10.71
N VAL A 38 -9.19 -24.38 -9.71
CA VAL A 38 -8.12 -23.37 -9.79
C VAL A 38 -7.04 -23.83 -10.77
N HIS A 39 -6.63 -22.96 -11.70
CA HIS A 39 -5.61 -23.29 -12.69
C HIS A 39 -4.20 -22.83 -12.29
N ARG A 40 -4.09 -21.75 -11.52
CA ARG A 40 -2.81 -21.20 -11.08
C ARG A 40 -2.91 -20.64 -9.67
N ILE A 41 -1.83 -20.77 -8.92
CA ILE A 41 -1.68 -20.25 -7.55
C ILE A 41 -0.37 -19.48 -7.50
N LEU A 42 -0.40 -18.33 -6.83
CA LEU A 42 0.79 -17.56 -6.45
C LEU A 42 0.89 -17.54 -4.93
N GLN A 43 2.08 -17.86 -4.44
CA GLN A 43 2.43 -17.66 -3.03
C GLN A 43 2.96 -16.23 -2.89
N MET A 44 2.34 -15.47 -2.02
CA MET A 44 2.60 -14.05 -1.84
C MET A 44 2.70 -13.72 -0.35
N SER A 45 3.24 -12.54 -0.02
CA SER A 45 3.37 -12.16 1.39
C SER A 45 3.42 -10.65 1.57
N ASN A 46 2.46 -10.08 2.27
CA ASN A 46 2.60 -8.72 2.78
C ASN A 46 3.67 -8.66 3.86
N VAL A 47 4.39 -7.54 3.93
CA VAL A 47 5.33 -7.24 5.02
C VAL A 47 4.75 -6.14 5.89
N LEU A 48 4.63 -6.39 7.18
CA LEU A 48 3.96 -5.50 8.12
C LEU A 48 4.86 -5.22 9.33
N GLY A 49 4.96 -3.95 9.72
CA GLY A 49 5.63 -3.53 10.94
C GLY A 49 4.72 -2.65 11.78
N THR A 50 4.86 -2.64 13.11
CA THR A 50 3.99 -1.85 13.99
C THR A 50 4.77 -1.03 15.01
N ILE A 51 4.28 0.18 15.27
CA ILE A 51 4.67 0.99 16.43
C ILE A 51 3.43 1.13 17.30
N PRO A 52 3.42 0.54 18.51
CA PRO A 52 2.27 0.60 19.41
C PRO A 52 1.95 2.03 19.84
N GLY A 53 0.67 2.40 19.78
CA GLY A 53 0.17 3.70 20.18
C GLY A 53 -0.30 3.74 21.64
N GLU A 54 -0.63 4.96 22.14
CA GLU A 54 -1.28 5.17 23.44
C GLU A 54 -2.68 4.55 23.45
N ARG A 55 -3.37 4.59 22.29
CA ARG A 55 -4.65 3.95 22.06
C ARG A 55 -4.41 2.68 21.22
N PRO A 56 -4.18 1.53 21.87
CA PRO A 56 -3.73 0.32 21.19
C PRO A 56 -4.79 -0.27 20.25
N ASP A 57 -6.06 0.05 20.46
CA ASP A 57 -7.19 -0.45 19.67
C ASP A 57 -7.61 0.50 18.53
N GLU A 58 -6.85 1.58 18.32
CA GLU A 58 -7.03 2.47 17.17
C GLU A 58 -5.79 2.38 16.27
N TYR A 59 -5.99 2.22 14.97
CA TYR A 59 -4.91 1.98 14.01
C TYR A 59 -4.89 3.05 12.92
N VAL A 60 -3.69 3.42 12.50
CA VAL A 60 -3.42 4.15 11.26
C VAL A 60 -2.46 3.32 10.44
N ILE A 61 -2.74 3.16 9.16
CA ILE A 61 -1.88 2.41 8.25
C ILE A 61 -1.14 3.41 7.35
N VAL A 62 0.16 3.20 7.19
CA VAL A 62 1.01 3.90 6.24
C VAL A 62 1.61 2.84 5.33
N GLY A 63 1.33 2.90 4.04
CA GLY A 63 1.69 1.81 3.15
C GLY A 63 2.14 2.21 1.76
N ALA A 64 2.76 1.23 1.11
CA ALA A 64 3.15 1.24 -0.29
C ALA A 64 3.19 -0.20 -0.79
N HIS A 65 2.97 -0.44 -2.08
CA HIS A 65 3.25 -1.76 -2.63
C HIS A 65 4.75 -1.92 -2.94
N PHE A 66 5.25 -3.13 -2.91
CA PHE A 66 6.66 -3.40 -3.14
C PHE A 66 6.92 -4.34 -4.33
N ASP A 67 5.88 -4.96 -4.86
CA ASP A 67 5.97 -5.71 -6.10
C ASP A 67 6.01 -4.78 -7.31
N HIS A 68 6.51 -5.31 -8.45
CA HIS A 68 6.44 -4.65 -9.75
C HIS A 68 6.29 -5.70 -10.84
N LEU A 69 6.31 -5.26 -12.12
CA LEU A 69 6.01 -6.12 -13.29
C LEU A 69 7.03 -7.23 -13.51
N GLY A 70 8.26 -7.09 -13.01
CA GLY A 70 9.30 -8.11 -13.10
C GLY A 70 10.04 -8.09 -14.43
N VAL A 71 10.09 -9.23 -15.12
CA VAL A 71 10.85 -9.42 -16.36
C VAL A 71 9.90 -9.72 -17.52
N ASP A 72 10.10 -9.06 -18.66
CA ASP A 72 9.39 -9.36 -19.91
C ASP A 72 10.37 -9.95 -20.93
N GLU A 73 10.30 -11.26 -21.11
CA GLU A 73 11.15 -12.02 -22.03
C GLU A 73 10.90 -11.70 -23.52
N THR A 74 9.83 -10.99 -23.84
CA THR A 74 9.49 -10.60 -25.21
C THR A 74 10.24 -9.35 -25.70
N LEU A 75 10.83 -8.57 -24.76
CA LEU A 75 11.58 -7.38 -25.08
C LEU A 75 12.99 -7.72 -25.57
N ALA A 76 13.46 -7.00 -26.58
CA ALA A 76 14.76 -7.27 -27.22
C ALA A 76 15.97 -6.73 -26.44
N ASN A 77 15.78 -5.63 -25.66
CA ASN A 77 16.86 -4.94 -24.94
C ASN A 77 16.70 -5.08 -23.43
N ASP A 78 16.40 -3.99 -22.74
CA ASP A 78 16.15 -4.02 -21.30
C ASP A 78 14.80 -4.73 -21.03
N ARG A 79 14.88 -5.86 -20.37
CA ARG A 79 13.74 -6.73 -20.07
C ARG A 79 13.22 -6.58 -18.65
N ILE A 80 13.92 -5.79 -17.84
CA ILE A 80 13.63 -5.66 -16.41
C ILE A 80 12.85 -4.38 -16.18
N TYR A 81 11.68 -4.53 -15.62
CA TYR A 81 10.92 -3.43 -15.05
C TYR A 81 11.48 -3.12 -13.66
N ASN A 82 12.34 -2.12 -13.57
CA ASN A 82 13.13 -1.85 -12.35
C ASN A 82 12.29 -1.33 -11.17
N GLY A 83 11.13 -0.72 -11.42
CA GLY A 83 10.22 -0.28 -10.35
C GLY A 83 10.76 0.86 -9.46
N ALA A 84 11.66 1.71 -9.97
CA ALA A 84 12.31 2.74 -9.16
C ALA A 84 11.32 3.79 -8.63
N ASP A 85 10.39 4.25 -9.48
CA ASP A 85 9.31 5.16 -9.09
C ASP A 85 8.08 4.36 -8.67
N ASP A 86 7.72 3.37 -9.43
CA ASP A 86 6.63 2.44 -9.21
C ASP A 86 7.17 1.07 -8.73
N ASN A 87 7.30 0.77 -7.40
CA ASN A 87 6.98 1.73 -6.35
C ASN A 87 8.06 1.73 -5.25
N ALA A 88 9.36 1.64 -5.64
CA ALA A 88 10.45 1.77 -4.65
C ALA A 88 10.47 3.18 -4.01
N SER A 89 9.97 4.20 -4.70
CA SER A 89 9.82 5.55 -4.15
C SER A 89 8.87 5.57 -2.95
N GLY A 90 7.69 4.98 -3.08
CA GLY A 90 6.73 4.84 -1.98
C GLY A 90 7.25 3.99 -0.83
N VAL A 91 7.87 2.84 -1.14
CA VAL A 91 8.53 1.97 -0.13
C VAL A 91 9.57 2.76 0.67
N SER A 92 10.41 3.55 -0.02
CA SER A 92 11.42 4.38 0.63
C SER A 92 10.80 5.43 1.56
N ALA A 93 9.70 6.06 1.15
CA ALA A 93 8.98 7.03 1.99
C ALA A 93 8.41 6.36 3.26
N VAL A 94 7.74 5.22 3.13
CA VAL A 94 7.20 4.48 4.28
C VAL A 94 8.29 4.10 5.28
N LEU A 95 9.45 3.63 4.78
CA LEU A 95 10.61 3.32 5.62
C LEU A 95 11.17 4.56 6.33
N GLN A 96 11.25 5.72 5.64
CA GLN A 96 11.72 6.97 6.25
C GLN A 96 10.75 7.48 7.32
N ILE A 97 9.44 7.37 7.09
CA ILE A 97 8.41 7.71 8.08
C ILE A 97 8.55 6.82 9.31
N ALA A 98 8.72 5.51 9.14
CA ALA A 98 8.95 4.58 10.24
C ALA A 98 10.20 4.95 11.05
N ARG A 99 11.31 5.25 10.37
CA ARG A 99 12.56 5.72 11.01
C ARG A 99 12.37 7.03 11.79
N ALA A 100 11.62 7.98 11.22
CA ALA A 100 11.32 9.25 11.88
C ALA A 100 10.54 9.02 13.18
N PHE A 101 9.50 8.16 13.15
CA PHE A 101 8.77 7.79 14.37
C PHE A 101 9.68 7.19 15.45
N LEU A 102 10.54 6.24 15.06
CA LEU A 102 11.50 5.62 16.00
C LEU A 102 12.50 6.64 16.55
N ALA A 103 12.97 7.58 15.72
CA ALA A 103 13.95 8.59 16.13
C ALA A 103 13.38 9.60 17.13
N THR A 104 12.08 9.87 17.12
CA THR A 104 11.46 10.78 18.11
C THR A 104 11.45 10.19 19.52
N GLY A 105 11.50 8.86 19.65
CA GLY A 105 11.30 8.17 20.93
C GLY A 105 9.91 8.37 21.53
N GLN A 106 9.01 9.08 20.85
CA GLN A 106 7.66 9.35 21.32
C GLN A 106 6.70 8.24 20.87
N LYS A 107 5.79 7.90 21.76
CA LYS A 107 4.73 6.98 21.45
C LYS A 107 3.64 7.69 20.65
N PRO A 108 3.22 7.20 19.48
CA PRO A 108 2.13 7.82 18.74
C PRO A 108 0.80 7.66 19.48
N LEU A 109 -0.16 8.55 19.21
CA LEU A 109 -1.49 8.46 19.81
C LEU A 109 -2.21 7.17 19.45
N ARG A 110 -2.10 6.73 18.18
CA ARG A 110 -2.67 5.48 17.65
C ARG A 110 -1.56 4.53 17.25
N THR A 111 -1.83 3.23 17.29
CA THR A 111 -0.91 2.25 16.74
C THR A 111 -0.73 2.50 15.24
N VAL A 112 0.52 2.66 14.82
CA VAL A 112 0.87 2.85 13.40
C VAL A 112 1.32 1.51 12.82
N ILE A 113 0.69 1.10 11.72
CA ILE A 113 1.07 -0.07 10.95
C ILE A 113 1.76 0.44 9.68
N PHE A 114 3.00 0.02 9.48
CA PHE A 114 3.74 0.22 8.23
C PHE A 114 3.53 -1.03 7.38
N ALA A 115 2.92 -0.85 6.22
CA ALA A 115 2.49 -1.96 5.37
C ALA A 115 3.15 -1.90 3.99
N PHE A 116 3.74 -3.01 3.58
CA PHE A 116 4.28 -3.19 2.25
C PHE A 116 3.46 -4.30 1.58
N TRP A 117 2.67 -3.89 0.59
CA TRP A 117 1.71 -4.77 -0.07
C TRP A 117 2.34 -5.54 -1.21
N ASP A 118 2.01 -6.83 -1.30
CA ASP A 118 2.42 -7.69 -2.41
C ASP A 118 1.28 -7.82 -3.44
N GLY A 119 1.62 -7.93 -4.72
CA GLY A 119 0.67 -8.18 -5.78
C GLY A 119 -0.28 -7.03 -6.11
N GLU A 120 0.15 -5.80 -5.91
CA GLU A 120 -0.58 -4.61 -6.35
C GLU A 120 -0.83 -4.65 -7.84
N GLU A 121 0.22 -4.89 -8.64
CA GLU A 121 0.25 -4.96 -10.09
C GLU A 121 -0.65 -6.07 -10.69
N LYS A 122 -1.09 -6.99 -9.86
CA LYS A 122 -2.03 -8.06 -10.21
C LYS A 122 -3.46 -7.79 -9.75
N GLY A 123 -3.72 -6.59 -9.26
CA GLY A 123 -5.04 -6.10 -8.86
C GLY A 123 -5.23 -5.95 -7.36
N LEU A 124 -4.29 -5.30 -6.68
CA LEU A 124 -4.35 -4.94 -5.26
C LEU A 124 -4.47 -6.18 -4.33
N LEU A 125 -3.81 -7.29 -4.68
CA LEU A 125 -4.08 -8.58 -4.02
C LEU A 125 -3.74 -8.56 -2.53
N GLY A 126 -2.58 -8.03 -2.16
CA GLY A 126 -2.12 -8.00 -0.78
C GLY A 126 -2.99 -7.13 0.12
N SER A 127 -3.32 -5.92 -0.32
CA SER A 127 -4.19 -5.03 0.44
C SER A 127 -5.62 -5.58 0.56
N LYS A 128 -6.16 -6.19 -0.49
CA LYS A 128 -7.46 -6.88 -0.45
C LYS A 128 -7.46 -8.04 0.54
N TYR A 129 -6.41 -8.87 0.52
CA TYR A 129 -6.27 -9.97 1.47
C TYR A 129 -6.21 -9.44 2.91
N PHE A 130 -5.43 -8.38 3.14
CA PHE A 130 -5.37 -7.76 4.46
C PHE A 130 -6.74 -7.30 4.94
N VAL A 131 -7.50 -6.56 4.12
CA VAL A 131 -8.84 -6.07 4.48
C VAL A 131 -9.79 -7.23 4.78
N GLN A 132 -9.74 -8.31 4.02
CA GLN A 132 -10.61 -9.48 4.22
C GLN A 132 -10.26 -10.31 5.45
N SER A 133 -8.97 -10.37 5.82
CA SER A 133 -8.47 -11.24 6.89
C SER A 133 -8.20 -10.51 8.21
N CYS A 134 -8.16 -9.17 8.20
CA CYS A 134 -7.81 -8.37 9.38
C CYS A 134 -8.96 -8.34 10.40
N PRO A 135 -8.77 -8.91 11.62
CA PRO A 135 -9.84 -8.99 12.61
C PRO A 135 -10.18 -7.63 13.25
N PHE A 136 -9.32 -6.63 13.09
CA PHE A 136 -9.48 -5.27 13.64
C PHE A 136 -9.68 -4.20 12.56
N ILE A 137 -10.12 -4.60 11.37
CA ILE A 137 -10.28 -3.65 10.24
C ILE A 137 -11.20 -2.48 10.58
N SER A 138 -12.25 -2.69 11.38
CA SER A 138 -13.17 -1.64 11.84
C SER A 138 -12.53 -0.62 12.79
N GLN A 139 -11.37 -0.94 13.36
CA GLN A 139 -10.62 -0.07 14.26
C GLN A 139 -9.58 0.78 13.51
N VAL A 140 -9.40 0.56 12.21
CA VAL A 140 -8.54 1.38 11.35
C VAL A 140 -9.21 2.72 11.11
N LYS A 141 -8.53 3.82 11.50
CA LYS A 141 -9.01 5.20 11.41
C LYS A 141 -8.58 5.93 10.16
N GLY A 142 -7.53 5.46 9.51
CA GLY A 142 -7.04 6.03 8.26
C GLY A 142 -5.97 5.18 7.63
N TYR A 143 -5.84 5.34 6.32
CA TYR A 143 -4.80 4.75 5.50
C TYR A 143 -4.15 5.81 4.63
N LEU A 144 -2.83 5.89 4.65
CA LEU A 144 -2.01 6.73 3.80
C LEU A 144 -1.23 5.84 2.85
N ASN A 145 -1.48 5.98 1.55
CA ASN A 145 -0.77 5.25 0.51
C ASN A 145 0.22 6.17 -0.21
N PHE A 146 1.42 5.66 -0.42
CA PHE A 146 2.45 6.33 -1.21
C PHE A 146 2.73 5.50 -2.45
N ASP A 147 2.57 6.14 -3.61
CA ASP A 147 2.70 5.49 -4.89
C ASP A 147 3.24 6.47 -5.94
N MET A 148 4.32 6.09 -6.62
CA MET A 148 4.98 6.88 -7.66
C MET A 148 5.27 8.33 -7.23
N ILE A 149 5.96 8.50 -6.12
CA ILE A 149 6.28 9.81 -5.53
C ILE A 149 7.71 10.29 -5.82
N GLY A 150 8.51 9.51 -6.53
CA GLY A 150 9.91 9.82 -6.83
C GLY A 150 10.08 10.84 -7.95
N ARG A 151 9.09 10.97 -8.83
CA ARG A 151 9.05 11.98 -9.88
C ARG A 151 7.62 12.30 -10.28
N ASN A 152 7.41 13.40 -10.98
CA ASN A 152 6.15 13.63 -11.68
C ASN A 152 6.35 13.61 -13.22
N ASN A 153 5.26 13.50 -13.94
CA ASN A 153 5.23 13.49 -15.41
C ASN A 153 5.15 14.89 -16.04
N LYS A 154 5.33 15.95 -15.22
CA LYS A 154 5.33 17.36 -15.64
C LYS A 154 6.66 18.01 -15.27
N PRO A 155 7.72 17.83 -16.07
CA PRO A 155 9.06 18.35 -15.75
C PRO A 155 9.09 19.85 -15.46
N GLU A 156 8.18 20.62 -16.10
CA GLU A 156 8.01 22.06 -15.90
C GLU A 156 7.35 22.42 -14.54
N GLN A 157 6.80 21.43 -13.82
CA GLN A 157 6.14 21.59 -12.54
C GLN A 157 6.72 20.63 -11.50
N PRO A 158 7.99 20.79 -11.10
CA PRO A 158 8.67 19.80 -10.25
C PRO A 158 8.08 19.67 -8.85
N GLN A 159 7.23 20.59 -8.44
CA GLN A 159 6.55 20.57 -7.13
C GLN A 159 5.12 20.00 -7.19
N HIS A 160 4.66 19.65 -8.41
CA HIS A 160 3.32 19.11 -8.60
C HIS A 160 3.21 17.69 -8.02
N VAL A 161 2.16 17.46 -7.26
CA VAL A 161 1.79 16.15 -6.70
C VAL A 161 0.28 15.95 -6.82
N VAL A 162 -0.14 14.74 -7.11
CA VAL A 162 -1.57 14.39 -7.08
C VAL A 162 -1.89 13.80 -5.72
N TYR A 163 -2.92 14.33 -5.08
CA TYR A 163 -3.39 13.86 -3.80
C TYR A 163 -4.83 13.38 -3.90
N PHE A 164 -4.99 12.05 -3.85
CA PHE A 164 -6.30 11.42 -3.81
C PHE A 164 -6.78 11.29 -2.36
N TYR A 165 -8.06 11.56 -2.12
CA TYR A 165 -8.69 11.32 -0.83
C TYR A 165 -10.12 10.82 -1.01
N THR A 166 -10.62 10.08 -0.02
CA THR A 166 -11.99 9.57 -0.05
C THR A 166 -13.00 10.72 0.02
N ALA A 167 -13.89 10.82 -0.95
CA ALA A 167 -14.89 11.91 -1.02
C ALA A 167 -15.78 11.98 0.23
N ALA A 168 -16.09 10.84 0.84
CA ALA A 168 -16.84 10.76 2.11
C ALA A 168 -16.10 11.35 3.32
N HIS A 169 -14.77 11.58 3.20
CA HIS A 169 -13.92 12.09 4.27
C HIS A 169 -13.05 13.26 3.79
N PRO A 170 -13.63 14.42 3.42
CA PRO A 170 -12.90 15.55 2.84
C PRO A 170 -11.84 16.15 3.79
N VAL A 171 -11.94 15.87 5.08
CA VAL A 171 -10.99 16.28 6.11
C VAL A 171 -9.54 15.90 5.77
N PHE A 172 -9.30 14.80 5.05
CA PHE A 172 -7.96 14.41 4.62
C PHE A 172 -7.33 15.43 3.66
N GLY A 173 -8.14 15.96 2.72
CA GLY A 173 -7.70 17.05 1.85
C GLY A 173 -7.40 18.35 2.62
N ASP A 174 -8.22 18.66 3.63
CA ASP A 174 -8.03 19.87 4.45
C ASP A 174 -6.79 19.76 5.36
N TRP A 175 -6.49 18.58 5.90
CA TRP A 175 -5.26 18.35 6.66
C TRP A 175 -4.02 18.59 5.81
N LEU A 176 -3.97 18.06 4.60
CA LEU A 176 -2.82 18.30 3.72
C LEU A 176 -2.63 19.78 3.40
N LYS A 177 -3.74 20.53 3.12
CA LYS A 177 -3.68 21.98 2.89
C LYS A 177 -3.09 22.71 4.10
N GLN A 178 -3.56 22.35 5.31
CA GLN A 178 -3.07 22.94 6.56
C GLN A 178 -1.59 22.61 6.78
N ASP A 179 -1.16 21.39 6.55
CA ASP A 179 0.21 20.96 6.74
C ASP A 179 1.17 21.61 5.72
N ILE A 180 0.76 21.73 4.47
CA ILE A 180 1.54 22.46 3.47
C ILE A 180 1.79 23.90 3.91
N ALA A 181 0.77 24.59 4.40
CA ALA A 181 0.90 25.94 4.91
C ALA A 181 1.73 26.00 6.20
N ARG A 182 1.42 25.12 7.16
CA ARG A 182 2.08 25.09 8.48
C ARG A 182 3.57 24.81 8.39
N TYR A 183 3.97 23.88 7.53
CA TYR A 183 5.36 23.47 7.39
C TYR A 183 6.07 24.11 6.21
N SER A 184 5.43 25.08 5.54
CA SER A 184 5.95 25.78 4.36
C SER A 184 6.45 24.80 3.28
N LEU A 185 5.72 23.72 3.04
CA LEU A 185 6.09 22.72 2.06
C LEU A 185 5.95 23.31 0.65
N ARG A 186 6.98 23.06 -0.18
CA ARG A 186 7.00 23.53 -1.58
C ARG A 186 6.27 22.57 -2.51
N LEU A 187 5.06 22.13 -2.11
CA LEU A 187 4.23 21.24 -2.92
C LEU A 187 3.07 22.01 -3.53
N GLN A 188 2.69 21.60 -4.74
CA GLN A 188 1.53 22.10 -5.47
C GLN A 188 0.56 20.94 -5.74
N PRO A 189 -0.29 20.58 -4.77
CA PRO A 189 -1.19 19.44 -4.89
C PRO A 189 -2.32 19.71 -5.86
N ASP A 190 -2.59 18.72 -6.70
CA ASP A 190 -3.84 18.53 -7.41
C ASP A 190 -4.74 17.63 -6.52
N TYR A 191 -5.73 18.20 -5.87
CA TYR A 191 -6.62 17.52 -4.94
C TYR A 191 -7.74 16.80 -5.68
N ARG A 192 -7.84 15.49 -5.54
CA ARG A 192 -8.85 14.67 -6.19
C ARG A 192 -9.65 13.87 -5.19
N ALA A 193 -10.91 14.23 -5.06
CA ALA A 193 -11.86 13.41 -4.30
C ALA A 193 -12.18 12.14 -5.08
N TRP A 194 -12.09 10.99 -4.41
CA TRP A 194 -12.39 9.69 -4.98
C TRP A 194 -13.66 9.13 -4.35
N GLU A 195 -14.64 8.81 -5.18
CA GLU A 195 -15.81 8.08 -4.75
C GLU A 195 -15.51 6.58 -4.78
N ILE A 196 -15.66 5.94 -3.63
CA ILE A 196 -15.56 4.48 -3.53
C ILE A 196 -16.92 3.93 -3.95
N GLY A 197 -16.94 3.26 -5.11
CA GLY A 197 -18.12 2.58 -5.63
C GLY A 197 -18.35 1.23 -4.94
#